data_34b945120e60ef6dcdbac6e02dddc553
#
_entry.id   34b945120e60ef6dcdbac6e02dddc553
#
_cell.length_a   1.000
_cell.length_b   1.000
_cell.length_c   1.000
_cell.angle_alpha   90.00
_cell.angle_beta   90.00
_cell.angle_gamma   90.00
#
_symmetry.space_group_name_H-M   'P 1'
#
loop_
_entity.id
_entity.type
_entity.pdbx_description
1 polymer ?
#
loop_
_entity_poly.entity_id
_entity_poly.type
_entity_poly.pdbx_seq_one_letter_code
_entity_poly.pdbx_strand_id
1 'polypeptide(L)'
;MFNSWSQENGVPTFGYDANTDAVAAIADGYGGTISQHADVQAYLTLRLLRNALDGVDINTGIATPDAAGNVLSSDVYYYNEDERSYYALNVAVTADNYTDFTDSTKPYGPVSNQLDATTSPEKSVWLNIYNAADNFLSATYQPLLEKYDDLLNLKVDYIGGDGQTESNITNRLGNPSEYDAFAINMVKTDNAAAYTSLLSK
;
A
#
# COMPACT_ATOMS: atom_id res chain seq x y z
N MET A 1 -24.73 -1.65 10.08
CA MET A 1 -25.24 -1.83 11.48
C MET A 1 -24.95 -0.58 12.34
N PHE A 2 -23.71 -0.16 12.55
CA PHE A 2 -23.41 1.03 13.38
C PHE A 2 -23.92 2.35 12.81
N ASN A 3 -23.90 2.52 11.47
CA ASN A 3 -24.37 3.75 10.83
C ASN A 3 -25.89 3.97 11.06
N SER A 4 -26.72 2.95 10.91
CA SER A 4 -28.15 3.04 11.16
C SER A 4 -28.45 3.41 12.62
N TRP A 5 -27.75 2.79 13.57
CA TRP A 5 -27.87 3.12 14.99
C TRP A 5 -27.44 4.57 15.28
N SER A 6 -26.36 5.03 14.65
CA SER A 6 -25.84 6.39 14.77
C SER A 6 -26.88 7.42 14.31
N GLN A 7 -27.49 7.20 13.13
CA GLN A 7 -28.52 8.07 12.59
C GLN A 7 -29.76 8.12 13.49
N GLU A 8 -30.21 6.97 13.98
CA GLU A 8 -31.39 6.88 14.87
C GLU A 8 -31.17 7.57 16.22
N ASN A 9 -29.92 7.61 16.72
CA ASN A 9 -29.60 8.13 18.05
C ASN A 9 -28.87 9.50 18.02
N GLY A 10 -28.60 10.05 16.84
CA GLY A 10 -27.92 11.34 16.69
C GLY A 10 -26.48 11.35 17.20
N VAL A 11 -25.81 10.18 17.21
CA VAL A 11 -24.43 10.02 17.67
C VAL A 11 -23.51 9.88 16.45
N PRO A 12 -22.56 10.80 16.19
CA PRO A 12 -21.64 10.68 15.06
C PRO A 12 -20.81 9.40 15.16
N THR A 13 -20.69 8.68 14.06
CA THR A 13 -19.87 7.46 13.97
C THR A 13 -18.75 7.69 12.97
N PHE A 14 -17.55 7.25 13.31
CA PHE A 14 -16.36 7.36 12.47
C PHE A 14 -15.70 5.99 12.29
N GLY A 15 -15.06 5.80 11.14
CA GLY A 15 -14.38 4.57 10.78
C GLY A 15 -12.90 4.75 10.46
N TYR A 16 -12.31 3.66 10.00
CA TYR A 16 -10.92 3.59 9.53
C TYR A 16 -10.88 2.79 8.23
N ASP A 17 -9.79 2.93 7.45
CA ASP A 17 -9.49 2.29 6.17
C ASP A 17 -10.18 2.87 4.94
N ALA A 18 -11.15 3.76 5.08
CA ALA A 18 -11.85 4.39 3.96
C ALA A 18 -12.30 3.38 2.87
N ASN A 19 -12.80 2.22 3.30
CA ASN A 19 -13.36 1.25 2.36
C ASN A 19 -14.61 1.81 1.66
N THR A 20 -14.94 1.27 0.50
CA THR A 20 -16.00 1.78 -0.38
C THR A 20 -17.35 1.97 0.35
N ASP A 21 -17.72 1.03 1.21
CA ASP A 21 -18.99 1.12 1.95
C ASP A 21 -18.98 2.24 2.99
N ALA A 22 -17.86 2.45 3.70
CA ALA A 22 -17.71 3.52 4.66
C ALA A 22 -17.72 4.89 3.98
N VAL A 23 -17.03 5.02 2.84
CA VAL A 23 -17.03 6.25 2.04
C VAL A 23 -18.42 6.56 1.49
N ALA A 24 -19.12 5.58 0.95
CA ALA A 24 -20.48 5.76 0.46
C ALA A 24 -21.45 6.18 1.56
N ALA A 25 -21.30 5.64 2.78
CA ALA A 25 -22.14 5.97 3.92
C ALA A 25 -22.02 7.43 4.39
N ILE A 26 -20.95 8.15 4.01
CA ILE A 26 -20.77 9.57 4.35
C ILE A 26 -21.88 10.42 3.70
N ALA A 27 -22.27 10.08 2.46
CA ALA A 27 -23.39 10.76 1.79
C ALA A 27 -24.72 10.61 2.56
N ASP A 28 -24.85 9.54 3.35
CA ASP A 28 -26.04 9.22 4.15
C ASP A 28 -25.88 9.66 5.62
N GLY A 29 -24.91 10.52 5.93
CA GLY A 29 -24.73 11.09 7.27
C GLY A 29 -23.80 10.32 8.20
N TYR A 30 -22.99 9.38 7.68
CA TYR A 30 -21.86 8.83 8.42
C TYR A 30 -20.81 9.92 8.65
N GLY A 31 -20.26 10.01 9.85
CA GLY A 31 -19.42 11.15 10.26
C GLY A 31 -18.10 11.27 9.48
N GLY A 32 -17.53 10.16 9.06
CA GLY A 32 -16.30 10.10 8.30
C GLY A 32 -15.48 8.84 8.55
N THR A 33 -14.39 8.73 7.83
CA THR A 33 -13.42 7.63 7.98
C THR A 33 -12.00 8.16 7.81
N ILE A 34 -11.01 7.35 8.08
CA ILE A 34 -9.60 7.66 7.82
C ILE A 34 -9.12 6.84 6.63
N SER A 35 -8.57 7.48 5.62
CA SER A 35 -7.81 6.80 4.57
C SER A 35 -6.35 6.70 4.99
N GLN A 36 -5.79 5.50 4.84
CA GLN A 36 -4.36 5.22 5.04
C GLN A 36 -3.55 5.44 3.76
N HIS A 37 -4.14 5.98 2.71
CA HIS A 37 -3.52 6.10 1.40
C HIS A 37 -2.96 4.76 0.87
N ALA A 38 -3.84 3.77 0.72
CA ALA A 38 -3.47 2.47 0.16
C ALA A 38 -2.82 2.59 -1.23
N ASP A 39 -3.25 3.57 -2.04
CA ASP A 39 -2.67 3.92 -3.34
C ASP A 39 -1.21 4.34 -3.22
N VAL A 40 -0.87 5.18 -2.26
CA VAL A 40 0.51 5.60 -1.96
C VAL A 40 1.34 4.41 -1.49
N GLN A 41 0.81 3.62 -0.56
CA GLN A 41 1.52 2.43 -0.05
C GLN A 41 1.81 1.43 -1.16
N ALA A 42 0.81 1.13 -2.02
CA ALA A 42 0.96 0.22 -3.13
C ALA A 42 2.00 0.73 -4.15
N TYR A 43 1.89 1.99 -4.55
CA TYR A 43 2.83 2.61 -5.47
C TYR A 43 4.25 2.62 -4.93
N LEU A 44 4.45 3.10 -3.70
CA LEU A 44 5.78 3.15 -3.07
C LEU A 44 6.40 1.75 -2.96
N THR A 45 5.63 0.75 -2.54
CA THR A 45 6.11 -0.63 -2.43
C THR A 45 6.71 -1.11 -3.74
N LEU A 46 5.98 -1.00 -4.84
CA LEU A 46 6.42 -1.51 -6.13
C LEU A 46 7.47 -0.61 -6.79
N ARG A 47 7.39 0.72 -6.60
CA ARG A 47 8.39 1.64 -7.15
C ARG A 47 9.75 1.47 -6.50
N LEU A 48 9.80 1.32 -5.17
CA LEU A 48 11.04 1.06 -4.45
C LEU A 48 11.69 -0.26 -4.91
N LEU A 49 10.88 -1.31 -5.07
CA LEU A 49 11.36 -2.58 -5.62
C LEU A 49 11.92 -2.42 -7.03
N ARG A 50 11.19 -1.71 -7.90
CA ARG A 50 11.65 -1.48 -9.28
C ARG A 50 12.97 -0.73 -9.31
N ASN A 51 13.12 0.34 -8.53
CA ASN A 51 14.35 1.11 -8.43
C ASN A 51 15.53 0.26 -7.95
N ALA A 52 15.30 -0.56 -6.91
CA ALA A 52 16.32 -1.48 -6.40
C ALA A 52 16.74 -2.52 -7.46
N LEU A 53 15.79 -3.09 -8.20
CA LEU A 53 16.04 -4.08 -9.26
C LEU A 53 16.75 -3.47 -10.47
N ASP A 54 16.51 -2.20 -10.75
CA ASP A 54 17.20 -1.46 -11.82
C ASP A 54 18.59 -0.98 -11.40
N GLY A 55 18.95 -1.10 -10.11
CA GLY A 55 20.21 -0.63 -9.58
C GLY A 55 20.37 0.89 -9.56
N VAL A 56 19.25 1.62 -9.57
CA VAL A 56 19.22 3.08 -9.46
C VAL A 56 19.01 3.50 -8.00
N ASP A 57 19.14 4.81 -7.73
CA ASP A 57 18.82 5.34 -6.39
C ASP A 57 17.36 5.00 -6.04
N ILE A 58 17.16 4.51 -4.82
CA ILE A 58 15.85 4.01 -4.37
C ILE A 58 14.76 5.08 -4.41
N ASN A 59 15.13 6.35 -4.30
CA ASN A 59 14.22 7.50 -4.33
C ASN A 59 13.93 8.00 -5.76
N THR A 60 14.51 7.38 -6.79
CA THR A 60 14.34 7.83 -8.18
C THR A 60 12.86 7.88 -8.56
N GLY A 61 12.39 9.07 -8.97
CA GLY A 61 11.00 9.29 -9.41
C GLY A 61 9.95 9.25 -8.29
N ILE A 62 10.36 9.18 -7.02
CA ILE A 62 9.43 9.17 -5.87
C ILE A 62 9.47 10.52 -5.15
N ALA A 63 10.66 10.97 -4.77
CA ALA A 63 10.84 12.22 -4.05
C ALA A 63 11.58 13.23 -4.91
N THR A 64 11.11 14.47 -4.92
CA THR A 64 11.77 15.56 -5.63
C THR A 64 12.47 16.44 -4.59
N PRO A 65 13.79 16.59 -4.66
CA PRO A 65 14.54 17.53 -3.82
C PRO A 65 14.07 18.97 -4.07
N ASP A 66 14.02 19.78 -3.03
CA ASP A 66 13.87 21.23 -3.16
C ASP A 66 15.14 21.89 -3.75
N ALA A 67 15.11 23.21 -3.92
CA ALA A 67 16.24 23.96 -4.46
C ALA A 67 17.52 23.89 -3.58
N ALA A 68 17.39 23.49 -2.31
CA ALA A 68 18.50 23.27 -1.39
C ALA A 68 18.98 21.82 -1.35
N GLY A 69 18.32 20.92 -2.10
CA GLY A 69 18.62 19.49 -2.15
C GLY A 69 17.89 18.66 -1.10
N ASN A 70 17.00 19.26 -0.31
CA ASN A 70 16.19 18.49 0.65
C ASN A 70 15.08 17.74 -0.07
N VAL A 71 14.79 16.54 0.39
CA VAL A 71 13.65 15.75 -0.11
C VAL A 71 12.35 16.39 0.37
N LEU A 72 11.49 16.74 -0.57
CA LEU A 72 10.19 17.32 -0.25
C LEU A 72 9.22 16.24 0.20
N SER A 73 8.54 16.49 1.32
CA SER A 73 7.34 15.75 1.68
C SER A 73 6.23 16.15 0.71
N SER A 74 5.44 15.17 0.27
CA SER A 74 4.19 15.45 -0.42
C SER A 74 3.04 15.55 0.60
N ASP A 75 1.85 15.97 0.14
CA ASP A 75 0.67 16.01 0.99
C ASP A 75 0.16 14.61 1.40
N VAL A 76 0.71 13.55 0.82
CA VAL A 76 0.24 12.17 1.03
C VAL A 76 1.31 11.22 1.54
N TYR A 77 2.59 11.57 1.47
CA TYR A 77 3.69 10.80 2.06
C TYR A 77 4.90 11.69 2.38
N TYR A 78 5.80 11.18 3.23
CA TYR A 78 7.12 11.77 3.45
C TYR A 78 8.19 10.67 3.57
N TYR A 79 9.43 11.04 3.30
CA TYR A 79 10.59 10.19 3.47
C TYR A 79 11.37 10.59 4.72
N ASN A 80 11.67 9.61 5.57
CA ASN A 80 12.58 9.77 6.70
C ASN A 80 13.94 9.16 6.33
N GLU A 81 14.94 10.02 6.16
CA GLU A 81 16.27 9.62 5.71
C GLU A 81 17.02 8.80 6.77
N ASP A 82 16.90 9.15 8.04
CA ASP A 82 17.56 8.45 9.15
C ASP A 82 17.07 6.99 9.26
N GLU A 83 15.78 6.76 9.04
CA GLU A 83 15.17 5.45 9.09
C GLU A 83 15.14 4.75 7.73
N ARG A 84 15.48 5.48 6.66
CA ARG A 84 15.35 5.03 5.26
C ARG A 84 13.96 4.49 4.95
N SER A 85 12.95 5.20 5.41
CA SER A 85 11.54 4.77 5.39
C SER A 85 10.63 5.82 4.80
N TYR A 86 9.67 5.37 4.01
CA TYR A 86 8.54 6.18 3.55
C TYR A 86 7.34 5.97 4.45
N TYR A 87 6.67 7.06 4.76
CA TYR A 87 5.46 7.08 5.56
C TYR A 87 4.30 7.63 4.73
N ALA A 88 3.28 6.82 4.47
CA ALA A 88 2.03 7.31 3.94
C ALA A 88 1.27 8.08 5.02
N LEU A 89 0.78 9.26 4.69
CA LEU A 89 0.04 10.10 5.61
C LEU A 89 -1.43 9.71 5.63
N ASN A 90 -2.00 9.60 6.82
CA ASN A 90 -3.43 9.39 6.95
C ASN A 90 -4.19 10.68 6.64
N VAL A 91 -5.34 10.55 6.00
CA VAL A 91 -6.23 11.67 5.73
C VAL A 91 -7.65 11.40 6.24
N ALA A 92 -8.26 12.41 6.85
CA ALA A 92 -9.66 12.34 7.23
C ALA A 92 -10.55 12.46 5.98
N VAL A 93 -11.41 11.49 5.77
CA VAL A 93 -12.42 11.48 4.71
C VAL A 93 -13.75 11.84 5.34
N THR A 94 -14.29 12.97 4.95
CA THR A 94 -15.49 13.58 5.51
C THR A 94 -16.46 14.02 4.40
N ALA A 95 -17.56 14.65 4.75
CA ALA A 95 -18.51 15.19 3.79
C ALA A 95 -17.88 16.17 2.78
N ASP A 96 -16.75 16.79 3.14
CA ASP A 96 -16.10 17.81 2.30
C ASP A 96 -15.26 17.20 1.15
N ASN A 97 -14.80 15.94 1.29
CA ASN A 97 -13.85 15.34 0.35
C ASN A 97 -14.12 13.88 0.00
N TYR A 98 -15.18 13.26 0.51
CA TYR A 98 -15.45 11.83 0.29
C TYR A 98 -15.59 11.44 -1.19
N THR A 99 -15.99 12.38 -2.04
CA THR A 99 -16.13 12.15 -3.49
C THR A 99 -14.81 11.77 -4.17
N ASP A 100 -13.69 12.16 -3.60
CA ASP A 100 -12.34 11.83 -4.10
C ASP A 100 -11.94 10.40 -3.74
N PHE A 101 -12.68 9.76 -2.84
CA PHE A 101 -12.42 8.40 -2.32
C PHE A 101 -13.48 7.38 -2.71
N THR A 102 -14.44 7.75 -3.58
CA THR A 102 -15.54 6.85 -3.99
C THR A 102 -15.08 5.64 -4.81
N ASP A 103 -13.91 5.73 -5.41
CA ASP A 103 -13.25 4.62 -6.11
C ASP A 103 -11.94 4.29 -5.41
N SER A 104 -11.94 3.22 -4.62
CA SER A 104 -10.78 2.79 -3.84
C SER A 104 -9.57 2.36 -4.69
N THR A 105 -9.78 2.11 -5.99
CA THR A 105 -8.72 1.76 -6.94
C THR A 105 -8.15 2.97 -7.68
N LYS A 106 -8.75 4.15 -7.48
CA LYS A 106 -8.29 5.38 -8.11
C LYS A 106 -7.23 6.04 -7.24
N PRO A 107 -6.04 6.35 -7.77
CA PRO A 107 -5.02 7.09 -7.04
C PRO A 107 -5.54 8.47 -6.59
N TYR A 108 -5.25 8.83 -5.35
CA TYR A 108 -5.57 10.13 -4.78
C TYR A 108 -4.33 11.02 -4.70
N GLY A 109 -4.46 12.26 -5.20
CA GLY A 109 -3.44 13.30 -5.04
C GLY A 109 -2.20 13.12 -5.95
N PRO A 110 -1.03 13.57 -5.48
CA PRO A 110 0.18 13.68 -6.31
C PRO A 110 0.69 12.36 -6.90
N VAL A 111 0.36 11.22 -6.29
CA VAL A 111 0.82 9.89 -6.75
C VAL A 111 0.35 9.61 -8.18
N SER A 112 -0.83 10.08 -8.56
CA SER A 112 -1.37 9.90 -9.91
C SER A 112 -0.50 10.50 -11.02
N ASN A 113 0.31 11.51 -10.68
CA ASN A 113 1.18 12.21 -11.62
C ASN A 113 2.59 11.60 -11.72
N GLN A 114 2.89 10.57 -10.92
CA GLN A 114 4.20 9.93 -10.83
C GLN A 114 4.22 8.51 -11.43
N LEU A 115 3.16 8.13 -12.14
CA LEU A 115 2.97 6.79 -12.69
C LEU A 115 3.55 6.65 -14.11
N ASP A 116 4.82 6.97 -14.28
CA ASP A 116 5.48 6.72 -15.54
C ASP A 116 5.75 5.22 -15.71
N ALA A 117 5.26 4.66 -16.80
CA ALA A 117 5.57 3.30 -17.18
C ALA A 117 7.08 3.12 -17.40
N THR A 118 7.63 2.05 -16.88
CA THR A 118 9.04 1.71 -17.12
C THR A 118 9.23 0.99 -18.45
N THR A 119 10.40 1.18 -19.06
CA THR A 119 10.88 0.38 -20.20
C THR A 119 11.90 -0.68 -19.79
N SER A 120 12.17 -0.80 -18.49
CA SER A 120 13.08 -1.81 -17.95
C SER A 120 12.54 -3.23 -18.15
N PRO A 121 13.39 -4.26 -18.27
CA PRO A 121 12.95 -5.65 -18.43
C PRO A 121 12.04 -6.11 -17.29
N GLU A 122 11.11 -7.03 -17.62
CA GLU A 122 10.26 -7.68 -16.62
C GLU A 122 11.08 -8.32 -15.50
N LYS A 123 10.56 -8.19 -14.28
CA LYS A 123 11.13 -8.79 -13.07
C LYS A 123 10.08 -9.50 -12.27
N SER A 124 10.45 -10.64 -11.66
CA SER A 124 9.57 -11.47 -10.83
C SER A 124 9.63 -11.02 -9.38
N VAL A 125 8.48 -10.80 -8.76
CA VAL A 125 8.36 -10.38 -7.37
C VAL A 125 7.42 -11.33 -6.61
N TRP A 126 7.87 -11.82 -5.46
CA TRP A 126 7.00 -12.48 -4.50
C TRP A 126 6.51 -11.46 -3.48
N LEU A 127 5.20 -11.25 -3.38
CA LEU A 127 4.61 -10.29 -2.46
C LEU A 127 3.69 -11.00 -1.45
N ASN A 128 4.06 -10.94 -0.18
CA ASN A 128 3.26 -11.51 0.89
C ASN A 128 2.29 -10.47 1.44
N ILE A 129 0.99 -10.76 1.29
CA ILE A 129 -0.09 -10.02 1.93
C ILE A 129 -0.44 -10.73 3.24
N TYR A 130 -0.48 -9.99 4.34
CA TYR A 130 -0.69 -10.52 5.69
C TYR A 130 -1.89 -11.44 5.83
N ASN A 131 -3.04 -11.03 5.31
CA ASN A 131 -4.28 -11.80 5.43
C ASN A 131 -5.20 -11.53 4.24
N ALA A 132 -5.42 -12.54 3.41
CA ALA A 132 -6.32 -12.44 2.25
C ALA A 132 -7.81 -12.28 2.63
N ALA A 133 -8.18 -12.58 3.87
CA ALA A 133 -9.54 -12.35 4.38
C ALA A 133 -9.74 -10.93 4.93
N ASP A 134 -8.69 -10.14 5.06
CA ASP A 134 -8.78 -8.73 5.42
C ASP A 134 -9.33 -7.91 4.25
N ASN A 135 -10.43 -7.19 4.51
CA ASN A 135 -11.14 -6.46 3.45
C ASN A 135 -10.33 -5.28 2.90
N PHE A 136 -9.54 -4.60 3.73
CA PHE A 136 -8.66 -3.54 3.26
C PHE A 136 -7.58 -4.08 2.32
N LEU A 137 -6.96 -5.21 2.68
CA LEU A 137 -5.91 -5.81 1.89
C LEU A 137 -6.43 -6.39 0.57
N SER A 138 -7.53 -7.14 0.60
CA SER A 138 -8.04 -7.87 -0.56
C SER A 138 -8.86 -7.01 -1.51
N ALA A 139 -9.66 -6.08 -0.99
CA ALA A 139 -10.57 -5.27 -1.80
C ALA A 139 -10.02 -3.88 -2.17
N THR A 140 -8.94 -3.43 -1.52
CA THR A 140 -8.37 -2.09 -1.75
C THR A 140 -6.89 -2.16 -2.12
N TYR A 141 -6.07 -2.72 -1.24
CA TYR A 141 -4.61 -2.67 -1.41
C TYR A 141 -4.10 -3.53 -2.57
N GLN A 142 -4.55 -4.80 -2.66
CA GLN A 142 -4.13 -5.70 -3.73
C GLN A 142 -4.54 -5.19 -5.14
N PRO A 143 -5.78 -4.73 -5.40
CA PRO A 143 -6.12 -4.17 -6.71
C PRO A 143 -5.29 -2.96 -7.12
N LEU A 144 -4.82 -2.17 -6.14
CA LEU A 144 -3.90 -1.06 -6.41
C LEU A 144 -2.50 -1.56 -6.76
N LEU A 145 -1.99 -2.58 -6.07
CA LEU A 145 -0.74 -3.23 -6.43
C LEU A 145 -0.80 -3.79 -7.86
N GLU A 146 -1.85 -4.54 -8.20
CA GLU A 146 -2.08 -5.11 -9.54
C GLU A 146 -2.16 -4.05 -10.65
N LYS A 147 -2.58 -2.83 -10.31
CA LYS A 147 -2.57 -1.70 -11.24
C LYS A 147 -1.16 -1.16 -11.49
N TYR A 148 -0.31 -1.13 -10.47
CA TYR A 148 1.02 -0.55 -10.56
C TYR A 148 2.08 -1.54 -11.03
N ASP A 149 1.90 -2.85 -10.83
CA ASP A 149 2.84 -3.85 -11.28
C ASP A 149 2.97 -3.86 -12.81
N ASP A 150 1.86 -3.75 -13.53
CA ASP A 150 1.85 -3.63 -15.00
C ASP A 150 2.64 -2.41 -15.49
N LEU A 151 2.46 -1.23 -14.82
CA LEU A 151 3.16 0.00 -15.18
C LEU A 151 4.67 -0.10 -14.95
N LEU A 152 5.07 -0.86 -13.94
CA LEU A 152 6.46 -1.02 -13.54
C LEU A 152 7.11 -2.29 -14.11
N ASN A 153 6.42 -2.98 -15.01
CA ASN A 153 6.85 -4.22 -15.64
C ASN A 153 7.35 -5.26 -14.61
N LEU A 154 6.52 -5.48 -13.58
CA LEU A 154 6.74 -6.43 -12.51
C LEU A 154 5.72 -7.55 -12.62
N LYS A 155 6.20 -8.80 -12.71
CA LYS A 155 5.35 -9.97 -12.55
C LYS A 155 5.26 -10.31 -11.07
N VAL A 156 4.13 -9.98 -10.44
CA VAL A 156 3.96 -10.12 -8.99
C VAL A 156 3.11 -11.34 -8.66
N ASP A 157 3.66 -12.25 -7.87
CA ASP A 157 2.90 -13.34 -7.25
C ASP A 157 2.38 -12.88 -5.89
N TYR A 158 1.08 -12.61 -5.81
CA TYR A 158 0.40 -12.17 -4.60
C TYR A 158 0.05 -13.34 -3.70
N ILE A 159 0.75 -13.46 -2.59
CA ILE A 159 0.57 -14.56 -1.65
C ILE A 159 -0.16 -14.07 -0.41
N GLY A 160 -1.45 -14.32 -0.36
CA GLY A 160 -2.27 -14.14 0.84
C GLY A 160 -2.19 -15.35 1.77
N GLY A 161 -2.30 -15.13 3.06
CA GLY A 161 -2.25 -16.20 4.06
C GLY A 161 -3.22 -16.00 5.20
N ASP A 162 -3.48 -17.07 5.94
CA ASP A 162 -4.25 -17.04 7.19
C ASP A 162 -3.38 -16.61 8.38
N GLY A 163 -2.56 -15.62 8.16
CA GLY A 163 -1.58 -15.12 9.10
C GLY A 163 -0.14 -15.46 8.72
N GLN A 164 0.77 -14.66 9.21
CA GLN A 164 2.20 -14.79 8.96
C GLN A 164 2.81 -15.75 9.97
N THR A 165 2.74 -17.05 9.73
CA THR A 165 3.53 -18.04 10.46
C THR A 165 4.72 -18.47 9.64
N GLU A 166 5.83 -18.85 10.29
CA GLU A 166 7.04 -19.31 9.61
C GLU A 166 6.75 -20.46 8.63
N SER A 167 5.91 -21.40 9.03
CA SER A 167 5.53 -22.53 8.18
C SER A 167 4.71 -22.08 6.96
N ASN A 168 3.81 -21.13 7.10
CA ASN A 168 3.01 -20.60 5.99
C ASN A 168 3.88 -19.84 5.00
N ILE A 169 4.82 -19.04 5.50
CA ILE A 169 5.77 -18.30 4.67
C ILE A 169 6.64 -19.28 3.88
N THR A 170 7.26 -20.25 4.56
CA THR A 170 8.15 -21.25 3.94
C THR A 170 7.43 -22.11 2.92
N ASN A 171 6.23 -22.58 3.24
CA ASN A 171 5.46 -23.44 2.35
C ASN A 171 4.93 -22.72 1.10
N ARG A 172 4.69 -21.41 1.18
CA ARG A 172 4.13 -20.63 0.08
C ARG A 172 5.19 -20.00 -0.80
N LEU A 173 6.40 -19.81 -0.30
CA LEU A 173 7.49 -19.24 -1.09
C LEU A 173 7.93 -20.17 -2.22
N GLY A 174 7.79 -21.49 -2.07
CA GLY A 174 8.26 -22.45 -3.06
C GLY A 174 9.78 -22.37 -3.23
N ASN A 175 10.22 -22.08 -4.45
CA ASN A 175 11.63 -21.91 -4.75
C ASN A 175 12.01 -20.40 -4.78
N PRO A 176 12.75 -19.89 -3.77
CA PRO A 176 13.13 -18.48 -3.71
C PRO A 176 13.90 -17.98 -4.94
N SER A 177 14.63 -18.88 -5.62
CA SER A 177 15.44 -18.49 -6.78
C SER A 177 14.64 -18.16 -8.05
N GLU A 178 13.31 -18.34 -8.01
CA GLU A 178 12.41 -17.95 -9.10
C GLU A 178 12.04 -16.47 -9.07
N TYR A 179 12.39 -15.76 -7.99
CA TYR A 179 12.05 -14.36 -7.79
C TYR A 179 13.28 -13.46 -7.77
N ASP A 180 13.17 -12.32 -8.40
CA ASP A 180 14.19 -11.27 -8.38
C ASP A 180 14.12 -10.44 -7.09
N ALA A 181 12.92 -10.34 -6.47
CA ALA A 181 12.72 -9.58 -5.24
C ALA A 181 11.54 -10.10 -4.40
N PHE A 182 11.52 -9.65 -3.14
CA PHE A 182 10.48 -9.98 -2.17
C PHE A 182 9.90 -8.73 -1.55
N ALA A 183 8.58 -8.63 -1.48
CA ALA A 183 7.87 -7.60 -0.74
C ALA A 183 7.02 -8.26 0.36
N ILE A 184 7.05 -7.67 1.55
CA ILE A 184 6.43 -8.29 2.73
C ILE A 184 5.60 -7.25 3.45
N ASN A 185 4.29 -7.48 3.50
CA ASN A 185 3.39 -6.75 4.38
C ASN A 185 3.54 -7.31 5.80
N MET A 186 4.50 -6.78 6.55
CA MET A 186 4.85 -7.30 7.88
C MET A 186 3.97 -6.66 8.96
N VAL A 187 3.04 -7.44 9.52
CA VAL A 187 2.18 -7.03 10.62
C VAL A 187 2.67 -7.57 11.97
N LYS A 188 3.32 -8.74 11.96
CA LYS A 188 3.86 -9.36 13.17
C LYS A 188 5.38 -9.41 13.13
N THR A 189 6.04 -8.71 14.04
CA THR A 189 7.50 -8.66 14.15
C THR A 189 8.14 -10.00 14.54
N ASP A 190 7.38 -10.89 15.17
CA ASP A 190 7.85 -12.23 15.56
C ASP A 190 8.29 -13.09 14.36
N ASN A 191 7.83 -12.75 13.18
CA ASN A 191 8.17 -13.45 11.94
C ASN A 191 9.37 -12.86 11.21
N ALA A 192 9.99 -11.80 11.71
CA ALA A 192 11.16 -11.18 11.07
C ALA A 192 12.31 -12.17 10.86
N ALA A 193 12.53 -13.10 11.81
CA ALA A 193 13.55 -14.13 11.69
C ALA A 193 13.29 -15.10 10.51
N ALA A 194 12.03 -15.47 10.25
CA ALA A 194 11.67 -16.32 9.12
C ALA A 194 11.99 -15.63 7.79
N TYR A 195 11.60 -14.37 7.66
CA TYR A 195 11.91 -13.57 6.45
C TYR A 195 13.41 -13.36 6.26
N THR A 196 14.15 -13.05 7.33
CA THR A 196 15.63 -12.91 7.25
C THR A 196 16.29 -14.21 6.80
N SER A 197 15.79 -15.36 7.25
CA SER A 197 16.28 -16.68 6.82
C SER A 197 16.03 -16.93 5.31
N LEU A 198 14.96 -16.38 4.73
CA LEU A 198 14.70 -16.48 3.31
C LEU A 198 15.68 -15.64 2.47
N LEU A 199 16.01 -14.45 2.94
CA LEU A 199 16.92 -13.53 2.24
C LEU A 199 18.39 -13.97 2.27
N SER A 200 18.74 -14.96 3.10
CA SER A 200 20.10 -15.49 3.23
C SER A 200 20.38 -16.71 2.33
N LYS A 201 19.43 -17.16 1.55
CA LYS A 201 19.52 -18.28 0.61
C LYS A 201 19.70 -17.82 -0.83
#